data_91b7f2dcc787bcd385f37a663ee3e89e
#
_entry.id   91b7f2dcc787bcd385f37a663ee3e89e
#
_cell.length_a   1.000
_cell.length_b   1.000
_cell.length_c   1.000
_cell.angle_alpha   90.00
_cell.angle_beta   90.00
_cell.angle_gamma   90.00
#
_symmetry.space_group_name_H-M   'P 1'
#
loop_
_entity.id
_entity.type
_entity.pdbx_description
1 polymer ?
#
loop_
_entity_poly.entity_id
_entity_poly.type
_entity_poly.pdbx_seq_one_letter_code
_entity_poly.pdbx_strand_id
1 'polypeptide(L)'
;MTFDATWLEAEGDRLLAFARASVHPDGGFAWLDEEGSPQLDRPAELWISCRMTHVFALAHLMGRRWAGELVDHGVAALAGRLRDHEHGGWWAAVDADGPVTRAKTP
;
A
#
# COMPACT_ATOMS: atom_id res chain seq x y z
N MET A 1 -21.57 4.71 24.41
CA MET A 1 -21.30 4.01 23.13
C MET A 1 -20.60 2.70 23.42
N THR A 2 -21.04 1.62 22.82
CA THR A 2 -20.44 0.30 23.00
C THR A 2 -19.61 -0.05 21.76
N PHE A 3 -18.34 -0.36 21.97
CA PHE A 3 -17.44 -0.80 20.89
C PHE A 3 -17.44 -2.33 20.87
N ASP A 4 -18.49 -2.92 20.31
CA ASP A 4 -18.59 -4.36 20.15
C ASP A 4 -17.94 -4.83 18.84
N ALA A 5 -17.94 -6.15 18.63
CA ALA A 5 -17.32 -6.74 17.43
C ALA A 5 -17.98 -6.25 16.15
N THR A 6 -19.29 -6.05 16.15
CA THR A 6 -20.02 -5.54 14.98
C THR A 6 -19.59 -4.13 14.62
N TRP A 7 -19.45 -3.26 15.62
CA TRP A 7 -18.97 -1.90 15.40
C TRP A 7 -17.53 -1.89 14.86
N LEU A 8 -16.66 -2.70 15.48
CA LEU A 8 -15.26 -2.79 15.05
C LEU A 8 -15.14 -3.29 13.61
N GLU A 9 -15.94 -4.27 13.23
CA GLU A 9 -15.95 -4.81 11.88
C GLU A 9 -16.41 -3.76 10.85
N ALA A 10 -17.49 -3.05 11.17
CA ALA A 10 -18.00 -1.99 10.30
C ALA A 10 -16.99 -0.84 10.15
N GLU A 11 -16.34 -0.45 11.24
CA GLU A 11 -15.31 0.59 11.21
C GLU A 11 -14.08 0.13 10.43
N GLY A 12 -13.68 -1.13 10.58
CA GLY A 12 -12.60 -1.71 9.79
C GLY A 12 -12.90 -1.68 8.28
N ASP A 13 -14.12 -2.05 7.90
CA ASP A 13 -14.55 -2.01 6.50
C ASP A 13 -14.55 -0.58 5.95
N ARG A 14 -14.97 0.38 6.77
CA ARG A 14 -14.95 1.80 6.38
C ARG A 14 -13.53 2.29 6.12
N LEU A 15 -12.59 1.94 6.99
CA LEU A 15 -11.18 2.31 6.85
C LEU A 15 -10.54 1.63 5.63
N LEU A 16 -10.86 0.37 5.38
CA LEU A 16 -10.38 -0.36 4.21
C LEU A 16 -10.89 0.27 2.91
N ALA A 17 -12.16 0.66 2.87
CA ALA A 17 -12.75 1.33 1.72
C ALA A 17 -12.05 2.67 1.43
N PHE A 18 -11.76 3.44 2.49
CA PHE A 18 -11.00 4.68 2.38
C PHE A 18 -9.59 4.43 1.84
N ALA A 19 -8.89 3.43 2.38
CA ALA A 19 -7.53 3.11 2.01
C ALA A 19 -7.40 2.54 0.59
N ARG A 20 -8.48 2.01 0.02
CA ARG A 20 -8.48 1.41 -1.32
C ARG A 20 -8.00 2.37 -2.40
N ALA A 21 -8.26 3.67 -2.23
CA ALA A 21 -7.82 4.70 -3.16
C ALA A 21 -6.30 4.93 -3.18
N SER A 22 -5.57 4.35 -2.22
CA SER A 22 -4.10 4.54 -2.13
C SER A 22 -3.31 3.81 -3.22
N VAL A 23 -3.94 2.97 -4.03
CA VAL A 23 -3.26 2.27 -5.12
C VAL A 23 -2.56 3.28 -6.04
N HIS A 24 -1.25 3.12 -6.19
CA HIS A 24 -0.48 3.94 -7.13
C HIS A 24 -0.52 3.27 -8.52
N PRO A 25 -0.86 3.99 -9.59
CA PRO A 25 -0.99 3.39 -10.92
C PRO A 25 0.31 2.78 -11.44
N ASP A 26 1.46 3.29 -11.02
CA ASP A 26 2.76 2.78 -11.44
C ASP A 26 3.30 1.65 -10.56
N GLY A 27 2.59 1.30 -9.52
CA GLY A 27 2.94 0.22 -8.59
C GLY A 27 3.12 0.72 -7.17
N GLY A 28 2.70 -0.12 -6.21
CA GLY A 28 2.74 0.22 -4.80
C GLY A 28 1.57 1.09 -4.37
N PHE A 29 1.73 1.78 -3.26
CA PHE A 29 0.66 2.55 -2.64
C PHE A 29 1.13 3.97 -2.34
N ALA A 30 0.25 4.91 -2.61
CA ALA A 30 0.50 6.34 -2.44
C ALA A 30 0.02 6.83 -1.09
N TRP A 31 0.53 7.98 -0.67
CA TRP A 31 -0.07 8.75 0.41
C TRP A 31 -1.45 9.23 -0.01
N LEU A 32 -2.36 9.31 0.96
CA LEU A 32 -3.67 9.92 0.77
C LEU A 32 -3.72 11.28 1.46
N ASP A 33 -4.45 12.21 0.88
CA ASP A 33 -4.76 13.47 1.55
C ASP A 33 -5.94 13.28 2.52
N GLU A 34 -6.38 14.37 3.16
CA GLU A 34 -7.45 14.32 4.16
C GLU A 34 -8.79 13.88 3.56
N GLU A 35 -9.00 14.10 2.27
CA GLU A 35 -10.22 13.68 1.57
C GLU A 35 -10.13 12.28 0.99
N GLY A 36 -8.99 11.60 1.15
CA GLY A 36 -8.79 10.27 0.62
C GLY A 36 -8.34 10.21 -0.83
N SER A 37 -7.84 11.30 -1.37
CA SER A 37 -7.30 11.34 -2.73
C SER A 37 -5.81 10.99 -2.73
N PRO A 38 -5.34 10.16 -3.68
CA PRO A 38 -3.94 9.76 -3.71
C PRO A 38 -3.04 10.91 -4.17
N GLN A 39 -1.94 11.11 -3.44
CA GLN A 39 -0.93 12.13 -3.75
C GLN A 39 0.11 11.53 -4.70
N LEU A 40 -0.22 11.46 -5.98
CA LEU A 40 0.61 10.77 -6.98
C LEU A 40 1.89 11.51 -7.34
N ASP A 41 2.02 12.78 -6.94
CA ASP A 41 3.23 13.59 -7.12
C ASP A 41 4.31 13.28 -6.07
N ARG A 42 3.96 12.54 -5.02
CA ARG A 42 4.93 12.08 -4.01
C ARG A 42 5.52 10.74 -4.41
N PRO A 43 6.78 10.45 -4.03
CA PRO A 43 7.36 9.14 -4.27
C PRO A 43 6.57 8.02 -3.59
N ALA A 44 6.57 6.85 -4.22
CA ALA A 44 6.04 5.64 -3.59
C ALA A 44 7.10 5.12 -2.61
N GLU A 45 6.73 4.98 -1.35
CA GLU A 45 7.63 4.57 -0.29
C GLU A 45 7.49 3.10 0.03
N LEU A 46 8.61 2.44 0.24
CA LEU A 46 8.68 1.01 0.54
C LEU A 46 7.84 0.63 1.76
N TRP A 47 8.03 1.35 2.87
CA TRP A 47 7.35 1.00 4.12
C TRP A 47 5.84 1.11 4.03
N ILE A 48 5.33 2.10 3.29
CA ILE A 48 3.88 2.26 3.06
C ILE A 48 3.38 1.13 2.18
N SER A 49 4.11 0.81 1.10
CA SER A 49 3.71 -0.26 0.19
C SER A 49 3.70 -1.63 0.88
N CYS A 50 4.69 -1.91 1.74
CA CYS A 50 4.71 -3.13 2.54
C CYS A 50 3.54 -3.17 3.51
N ARG A 51 3.27 -2.07 4.21
CA ARG A 51 2.21 -2.00 5.20
C ARG A 51 0.84 -2.17 4.56
N MET A 52 0.59 -1.48 3.46
CA MET A 52 -0.71 -1.58 2.78
C MET A 52 -0.91 -2.97 2.16
N THR A 53 0.12 -3.57 1.61
CA THR A 53 0.06 -4.95 1.13
C THR A 53 -0.33 -5.90 2.26
N HIS A 54 0.27 -5.74 3.43
CA HIS A 54 -0.06 -6.55 4.61
C HIS A 54 -1.51 -6.33 5.07
N VAL A 55 -1.94 -5.07 5.15
CA VAL A 55 -3.31 -4.74 5.57
C VAL A 55 -4.33 -5.38 4.63
N PHE A 56 -4.14 -5.26 3.31
CA PHE A 56 -5.05 -5.85 2.35
C PHE A 56 -4.97 -7.38 2.33
N ALA A 57 -3.80 -7.97 2.63
CA ALA A 57 -3.68 -9.43 2.80
C ALA A 57 -4.53 -9.91 3.98
N LEU A 58 -4.48 -9.21 5.11
CA LEU A 58 -5.32 -9.53 6.27
C LEU A 58 -6.80 -9.38 5.93
N ALA A 59 -7.18 -8.31 5.21
CA ALA A 59 -8.55 -8.10 4.78
C ALA A 59 -9.04 -9.26 3.89
N HIS A 60 -8.21 -9.71 2.96
CA HIS A 60 -8.51 -10.84 2.10
C HIS A 60 -8.76 -12.12 2.90
N LEU A 61 -7.89 -12.40 3.86
CA LEU A 61 -8.02 -13.58 4.74
C LEU A 61 -9.27 -13.50 5.62
N MET A 62 -9.75 -12.29 5.91
CA MET A 62 -10.98 -12.06 6.67
C MET A 62 -12.24 -12.10 5.79
N GLY A 63 -12.11 -12.49 4.52
CA GLY A 63 -13.23 -12.66 3.63
C GLY A 63 -13.54 -11.49 2.70
N ARG A 64 -12.75 -10.43 2.71
CA ARG A 64 -12.91 -9.29 1.78
C ARG A 64 -12.18 -9.61 0.48
N ARG A 65 -12.87 -10.32 -0.40
CA ARG A 65 -12.26 -10.85 -1.64
C ARG A 65 -11.67 -9.79 -2.55
N TRP A 66 -12.28 -8.60 -2.58
CA TRP A 66 -11.80 -7.50 -3.40
C TRP A 66 -10.36 -7.08 -3.03
N ALA A 67 -9.94 -7.35 -1.79
CA ALA A 67 -8.60 -6.98 -1.33
C ALA A 67 -7.49 -7.81 -1.99
N GLY A 68 -7.81 -8.99 -2.52
CA GLY A 68 -6.82 -9.86 -3.16
C GLY A 68 -6.09 -9.20 -4.33
N GLU A 69 -6.80 -8.43 -5.14
CA GLU A 69 -6.20 -7.70 -6.25
C GLU A 69 -5.21 -6.63 -5.77
N LEU A 70 -5.49 -6.02 -4.61
CA LEU A 70 -4.60 -5.02 -4.02
C LEU A 70 -3.34 -5.68 -3.44
N VAL A 71 -3.47 -6.90 -2.91
CA VAL A 71 -2.31 -7.69 -2.49
C VAL A 71 -1.41 -7.99 -3.69
N ASP A 72 -1.98 -8.48 -4.78
CA ASP A 72 -1.23 -8.78 -5.99
C ASP A 72 -0.52 -7.53 -6.52
N HIS A 73 -1.20 -6.39 -6.50
CA HIS A 73 -0.63 -5.10 -6.90
C HIS A 73 0.58 -4.73 -6.01
N GLY A 74 0.44 -4.90 -4.71
CA GLY A 74 1.52 -4.61 -3.75
C GLY A 74 2.71 -5.54 -3.93
N VAL A 75 2.45 -6.84 -4.06
CA VAL A 75 3.51 -7.84 -4.28
C VAL A 75 4.24 -7.58 -5.59
N ALA A 76 3.51 -7.21 -6.64
CA ALA A 76 4.12 -6.87 -7.93
C ALA A 76 5.08 -5.68 -7.80
N ALA A 77 4.74 -4.67 -7.01
CA ALA A 77 5.62 -3.53 -6.77
C ALA A 77 6.88 -3.94 -5.99
N LEU A 78 6.73 -4.81 -4.99
CA LEU A 78 7.85 -5.32 -4.21
C LEU A 78 8.79 -6.19 -5.05
N ALA A 79 8.26 -6.91 -6.03
CA ALA A 79 9.05 -7.72 -6.95
C ALA A 79 9.61 -6.91 -8.12
N GLY A 80 9.03 -5.75 -8.40
CA GLY A 80 9.36 -4.93 -9.57
C GLY A 80 9.98 -3.59 -9.22
N ARG A 81 9.14 -2.58 -9.24
CA ARG A 81 9.53 -1.17 -9.14
C ARG A 81 10.36 -0.81 -7.91
N LEU A 82 10.03 -1.40 -6.77
CA LEU A 82 10.71 -1.12 -5.50
C LEU A 82 11.97 -1.97 -5.28
N ARG A 83 12.16 -2.99 -6.09
CA ARG A 83 13.30 -3.91 -5.97
C ARG A 83 14.52 -3.34 -6.69
N ASP A 84 15.70 -3.43 -6.08
CA ASP A 84 16.97 -3.21 -6.77
C ASP A 84 17.37 -4.49 -7.47
N HIS A 85 17.14 -4.54 -8.79
CA HIS A 85 17.40 -5.73 -9.60
C HIS A 85 18.89 -5.95 -9.90
N GLU A 86 19.71 -4.95 -9.63
CA GLU A 86 21.16 -5.04 -9.88
C GLU A 86 21.92 -5.53 -8.65
N HIS A 87 21.62 -4.97 -7.48
CA HIS A 87 22.38 -5.23 -6.25
C HIS A 87 21.59 -5.94 -5.16
N GLY A 88 20.30 -6.22 -5.39
CA GLY A 88 19.43 -6.82 -4.38
C GLY A 88 18.92 -5.79 -3.37
N GLY A 89 17.99 -6.22 -2.53
CA GLY A 89 17.33 -5.34 -1.59
C GLY A 89 16.29 -4.44 -2.24
N TRP A 90 15.78 -3.49 -1.49
CA TRP A 90 14.69 -2.64 -1.92
C TRP A 90 15.01 -1.18 -1.71
N TRP A 91 14.57 -0.34 -2.64
CA TRP A 91 14.70 1.11 -2.52
C TRP A 91 13.74 1.65 -1.48
N ALA A 92 14.18 2.63 -0.70
CA ALA A 92 13.31 3.26 0.31
C ALA A 92 12.14 4.01 -0.34
N ALA A 93 12.36 4.64 -1.48
CA ALA A 93 11.33 5.37 -2.22
C ALA A 93 11.69 5.45 -3.70
N VAL A 94 10.66 5.40 -4.55
CA VAL A 94 10.83 5.55 -6.00
C VAL A 94 9.79 6.53 -6.54
N ASP A 95 10.19 7.30 -7.55
CA ASP A 95 9.29 8.17 -8.32
C ASP A 95 9.29 7.73 -9.79
N ALA A 96 8.75 8.58 -10.67
CA ALA A 96 8.65 8.26 -12.09
C ALA A 96 10.03 8.04 -12.75
N ASP A 97 11.07 8.64 -12.21
CA ASP A 97 12.43 8.56 -12.74
C ASP A 97 13.25 7.43 -12.11
N GLY A 98 12.71 6.74 -11.13
CA GLY A 98 13.38 5.64 -10.43
C GLY A 98 13.63 5.94 -8.96
N PRO A 99 14.67 5.33 -8.36
CA PRO A 99 14.97 5.56 -6.94
C PRO A 99 15.23 7.04 -6.63
N VAL A 100 14.53 7.54 -5.59
CA VAL A 100 14.69 8.95 -5.16
C VAL A 100 16.07 9.19 -4.56
N THR A 101 16.54 8.21 -3.80
CA THR A 101 17.89 8.22 -3.22
C THR A 101 18.48 6.81 -3.34
N ARG A 102 19.75 6.66 -2.97
CA ARG A 102 20.37 5.33 -2.89
C ARG A 102 20.03 4.59 -1.59
N ALA A 103 19.14 5.14 -0.78
CA ALA A 103 18.74 4.52 0.48
C ALA A 103 17.95 3.23 0.23
N LYS A 104 18.25 2.21 1.03
CA LYS A 104 17.64 0.87 0.91
C LYS A 104 16.62 0.59 2.01
N THR A 105 16.60 1.39 3.07
CA THR A 105 15.67 1.19 4.18
C THR A 105 14.83 2.43 4.38
N PRO A 106 13.59 2.21 4.84
CA PRO A 106 12.74 3.33 5.22
C PRO A 106 13.33 4.11 6.37
#